data_172aa299171318711d6bb1ca2d2f02c9
#
_entry.id   172aa299171318711d6bb1ca2d2f02c9
#
_cell.length_a   1.000
_cell.length_b   1.000
_cell.length_c   1.000
_cell.angle_alpha   90.00
_cell.angle_beta   90.00
_cell.angle_gamma   90.00
#
_symmetry.space_group_name_H-M   'P 1'
#
loop_
_entity.id
_entity.type
_entity.pdbx_description
1 polymer ?
#
loop_
_entity_poly.entity_id
_entity_poly.type
_entity_poly.pdbx_seq_one_letter_code
_entity_poly.pdbx_strand_id
1 'polypeptide(L)'
;VEEPLLSKLTISNATSDSMSLTWEAQDNAFDHFILEVRNSDFPLDSLVHTVPGASRRYVVTNLKAATNYTVQLHGVIDGQGGQTLTALATTEAEPQLGTLTLTNVTPDSFNLSWTTRDGPFATFVIHVRDSHAEHEPQELTVPGGARSARISGLLDYTGYDINIKGTTNAGVHTEPLTAFVMTEAMPPLENLTVSDINPYGFTVSWMASENAFDNFLVVVVDSGKLLDPQEFLLTGAQRQLKLKGLITGIGYEVMLYGFAKGHQTKPLRTVAVT
;
A
#
# COMPACT_ATOMS: atom_id res chain seq x y z
N VAL A 1 -3.31 -52.71 28.39
CA VAL A 1 -2.62 -51.98 27.32
C VAL A 1 -1.96 -50.76 27.92
N GLU A 2 -0.64 -50.70 27.84
CA GLU A 2 0.10 -49.53 28.31
C GLU A 2 -0.09 -48.34 27.36
N GLU A 3 -0.29 -47.17 27.92
CA GLU A 3 -0.31 -45.94 27.10
C GLU A 3 1.08 -45.66 26.53
N PRO A 4 1.19 -45.22 25.28
CA PRO A 4 2.50 -44.87 24.72
C PRO A 4 3.12 -43.71 25.48
N LEU A 5 4.44 -43.76 25.70
CA LEU A 5 5.20 -42.73 26.37
C LEU A 5 5.24 -41.43 25.54
N LEU A 6 5.16 -41.55 24.23
CA LEU A 6 5.22 -40.47 23.25
C LEU A 6 4.11 -40.65 22.21
N SER A 7 3.31 -39.63 21.97
CA SER A 7 2.17 -39.71 21.06
C SER A 7 1.75 -38.36 20.49
N LYS A 8 0.87 -38.41 19.51
CA LYS A 8 0.16 -37.25 18.97
C LYS A 8 1.07 -36.16 18.42
N LEU A 9 2.05 -36.53 17.58
CA LEU A 9 2.83 -35.55 16.85
C LEU A 9 1.92 -34.85 15.86
N THR A 10 1.75 -33.52 16.04
CA THR A 10 0.87 -32.69 15.23
C THR A 10 1.67 -31.52 14.65
N ILE A 11 1.46 -31.26 13.37
CA ILE A 11 2.08 -30.15 12.67
C ILE A 11 1.01 -29.09 12.40
N SER A 12 1.29 -27.84 12.76
CA SER A 12 0.37 -26.73 12.59
C SER A 12 1.11 -25.49 12.10
N ASN A 13 0.33 -24.49 11.65
CA ASN A 13 0.87 -23.20 11.23
C ASN A 13 2.03 -23.31 10.24
N ALA A 14 1.94 -24.23 9.26
CA ALA A 14 2.93 -24.33 8.21
C ALA A 14 2.88 -23.08 7.33
N THR A 15 4.03 -22.43 7.19
CA THR A 15 4.22 -21.27 6.30
C THR A 15 5.13 -21.69 5.14
N SER A 16 5.62 -20.74 4.36
CA SER A 16 6.55 -21.02 3.28
C SER A 16 7.94 -21.45 3.77
N ASP A 17 8.32 -21.14 5.00
CA ASP A 17 9.65 -21.39 5.53
C ASP A 17 9.69 -21.98 6.94
N SER A 18 8.54 -22.25 7.55
CA SER A 18 8.47 -22.74 8.92
C SER A 18 7.27 -23.64 9.16
N MET A 19 7.32 -24.37 10.27
CA MET A 19 6.18 -25.13 10.79
C MET A 19 6.30 -25.30 12.30
N SER A 20 5.14 -25.40 12.97
CA SER A 20 5.05 -25.61 14.41
C SER A 20 4.71 -27.06 14.68
N LEU A 21 5.46 -27.68 15.57
CA LEU A 21 5.28 -29.05 15.97
C LEU A 21 4.85 -29.13 17.43
N THR A 22 3.91 -29.98 17.73
CA THR A 22 3.47 -30.29 19.09
C THR A 22 3.34 -31.80 19.25
N TRP A 23 3.60 -32.29 20.47
CA TRP A 23 3.46 -33.69 20.79
C TRP A 23 3.09 -33.88 22.26
N GLU A 24 2.65 -35.06 22.60
CA GLU A 24 2.38 -35.46 23.97
C GLU A 24 3.41 -36.51 24.42
N ALA A 25 3.91 -36.37 25.62
CA ALA A 25 4.84 -37.31 26.23
C ALA A 25 4.59 -37.38 27.74
N GLN A 26 4.90 -38.53 28.36
CA GLN A 26 4.82 -38.64 29.81
C GLN A 26 5.88 -37.78 30.47
N ASP A 27 5.52 -37.19 31.62
CA ASP A 27 6.42 -36.32 32.36
C ASP A 27 7.66 -37.06 32.82
N ASN A 28 8.82 -36.44 32.67
CA ASN A 28 10.11 -36.98 33.10
C ASN A 28 10.50 -38.31 32.48
N ALA A 29 9.86 -38.75 31.40
CA ALA A 29 10.14 -40.00 30.73
C ALA A 29 11.35 -39.97 29.82
N PHE A 30 11.65 -38.80 29.23
CA PHE A 30 12.68 -38.64 28.21
C PHE A 30 13.79 -37.70 28.65
N ASP A 31 15.03 -38.06 28.31
CA ASP A 31 16.18 -37.18 28.51
C ASP A 31 16.14 -36.01 27.53
N HIS A 32 15.88 -36.33 26.27
CA HIS A 32 15.72 -35.37 25.21
C HIS A 32 14.99 -35.99 24.02
N PHE A 33 14.67 -35.20 23.05
CA PHE A 33 14.11 -35.64 21.75
C PHE A 33 15.09 -35.28 20.63
N ILE A 34 15.13 -36.14 19.62
CA ILE A 34 15.82 -35.84 18.38
C ILE A 34 14.74 -35.63 17.31
N LEU A 35 14.71 -34.42 16.75
CA LEU A 35 13.77 -34.03 15.71
C LEU A 35 14.49 -34.00 14.37
N GLU A 36 14.06 -34.84 13.44
CA GLU A 36 14.58 -34.88 12.08
C GLU A 36 13.51 -34.38 11.11
N VAL A 37 13.84 -33.37 10.32
CA VAL A 37 12.97 -32.82 9.30
C VAL A 37 13.65 -33.04 7.95
N ARG A 38 13.08 -33.93 7.15
CA ARG A 38 13.68 -34.38 5.89
C ARG A 38 12.80 -34.01 4.72
N ASN A 39 13.43 -33.47 3.67
CA ASN A 39 12.73 -33.26 2.41
C ASN A 39 12.31 -34.61 1.84
N SER A 40 11.01 -34.84 1.64
CA SER A 40 10.49 -36.12 1.20
C SER A 40 10.96 -36.53 -0.19
N ASP A 41 11.21 -35.56 -1.07
CA ASP A 41 11.65 -35.78 -2.45
C ASP A 41 13.18 -35.85 -2.59
N PHE A 42 13.90 -35.24 -1.64
CA PHE A 42 15.36 -35.20 -1.60
C PHE A 42 15.86 -35.59 -0.21
N PRO A 43 15.89 -36.90 0.15
CA PRO A 43 16.15 -37.35 1.51
C PRO A 43 17.50 -36.94 2.12
N LEU A 44 18.46 -36.55 1.31
CA LEU A 44 19.74 -36.03 1.81
C LEU A 44 19.64 -34.59 2.33
N ASP A 45 18.57 -33.88 1.94
CA ASP A 45 18.26 -32.54 2.47
C ASP A 45 17.46 -32.71 3.76
N SER A 46 18.16 -32.71 4.89
CA SER A 46 17.56 -32.91 6.20
C SER A 46 18.17 -31.99 7.25
N LEU A 47 17.35 -31.64 8.24
CA LEU A 47 17.72 -30.88 9.42
C LEU A 47 17.50 -31.75 10.65
N VAL A 48 18.46 -31.73 11.59
CA VAL A 48 18.36 -32.46 12.83
C VAL A 48 18.51 -31.50 14.01
N HIS A 49 17.55 -31.58 14.94
CA HIS A 49 17.53 -30.74 16.13
C HIS A 49 17.43 -31.59 17.37
N THR A 50 18.17 -31.23 18.44
CA THR A 50 18.02 -31.82 19.76
C THR A 50 17.13 -30.94 20.61
N VAL A 51 16.05 -31.50 21.14
CA VAL A 51 15.03 -30.79 21.89
C VAL A 51 15.00 -31.33 23.32
N PRO A 52 14.96 -30.45 24.35
CA PRO A 52 14.92 -30.90 25.75
C PRO A 52 13.73 -31.84 26.06
N GLY A 53 13.92 -32.79 26.96
CA GLY A 53 12.90 -33.77 27.31
C GLY A 53 11.65 -33.20 27.97
N ALA A 54 11.72 -31.97 28.47
CA ALA A 54 10.58 -31.27 29.05
C ALA A 54 9.76 -30.50 28.00
N SER A 55 10.28 -30.35 26.78
CA SER A 55 9.59 -29.64 25.70
C SER A 55 8.49 -30.47 25.09
N ARG A 56 7.40 -29.81 24.70
CA ARG A 56 6.24 -30.44 24.04
C ARG A 56 5.90 -29.73 22.70
N ARG A 57 6.71 -28.79 22.29
CA ARG A 57 6.57 -28.05 21.03
C ARG A 57 7.91 -27.55 20.54
N TYR A 58 7.99 -27.34 19.24
CA TYR A 58 9.18 -26.81 18.60
C TYR A 58 8.77 -26.13 17.28
N VAL A 59 9.39 -25.01 16.95
CA VAL A 59 9.18 -24.33 15.68
C VAL A 59 10.41 -24.57 14.81
N VAL A 60 10.20 -25.19 13.65
CA VAL A 60 11.25 -25.43 12.65
C VAL A 60 11.24 -24.28 11.67
N THR A 61 12.41 -23.71 11.41
CA THR A 61 12.60 -22.57 10.50
C THR A 61 13.56 -22.95 9.37
N ASN A 62 13.78 -22.04 8.43
CA ASN A 62 14.68 -22.21 7.28
C ASN A 62 14.29 -23.35 6.35
N LEU A 63 13.01 -23.62 6.22
CA LEU A 63 12.48 -24.61 5.29
C LEU A 63 12.32 -23.99 3.90
N LYS A 64 12.28 -24.86 2.89
CA LYS A 64 11.99 -24.44 1.52
C LYS A 64 10.48 -24.35 1.30
N ALA A 65 10.07 -23.41 0.46
CA ALA A 65 8.66 -23.22 0.12
C ALA A 65 8.13 -24.35 -0.76
N ALA A 66 6.82 -24.59 -0.71
CA ALA A 66 6.10 -25.57 -1.53
C ALA A 66 6.77 -26.94 -1.55
N THR A 67 7.29 -27.37 -0.42
CA THR A 67 8.08 -28.60 -0.30
C THR A 67 7.43 -29.57 0.68
N ASN A 68 7.44 -30.86 0.33
CA ASN A 68 6.96 -31.92 1.19
C ASN A 68 8.07 -32.33 2.14
N TYR A 69 7.76 -32.38 3.43
CA TYR A 69 8.68 -32.79 4.48
C TYR A 69 8.15 -33.99 5.24
N THR A 70 9.05 -34.92 5.58
CA THR A 70 8.81 -36.01 6.52
C THR A 70 9.45 -35.62 7.84
N VAL A 71 8.65 -35.56 8.88
CA VAL A 71 9.10 -35.17 10.23
C VAL A 71 9.11 -36.39 11.10
N GLN A 72 10.24 -36.68 11.73
CA GLN A 72 10.39 -37.78 12.70
C GLN A 72 10.83 -37.23 14.04
N LEU A 73 10.14 -37.64 15.08
CA LEU A 73 10.45 -37.30 16.47
C LEU A 73 10.86 -38.56 17.20
N HIS A 74 12.10 -38.61 17.65
CA HIS A 74 12.65 -39.76 18.43
C HIS A 74 12.79 -39.35 19.87
N GLY A 75 12.20 -40.16 20.78
CA GLY A 75 12.45 -40.03 22.21
C GLY A 75 13.73 -40.75 22.59
N VAL A 76 14.54 -40.18 23.46
CA VAL A 76 15.79 -40.78 23.97
C VAL A 76 15.68 -40.96 25.48
N ILE A 77 15.86 -42.20 25.94
CA ILE A 77 15.85 -42.57 27.35
C ILE A 77 17.17 -43.26 27.67
N ASP A 78 17.89 -42.78 28.68
CA ASP A 78 19.19 -43.31 29.12
C ASP A 78 20.20 -43.51 27.97
N GLY A 79 20.23 -42.56 27.05
CA GLY A 79 21.12 -42.57 25.89
C GLY A 79 20.71 -43.53 24.78
N GLN A 80 19.57 -44.21 24.91
CA GLN A 80 19.09 -45.14 23.90
C GLN A 80 17.86 -44.58 23.17
N GLY A 81 17.87 -44.74 21.84
CA GLY A 81 16.72 -44.40 21.03
C GLY A 81 15.53 -45.30 21.37
N GLY A 82 14.38 -44.68 21.53
CA GLY A 82 13.14 -45.34 21.83
C GLY A 82 12.10 -45.16 20.74
N GLN A 83 10.91 -44.81 21.15
CA GLN A 83 9.76 -44.59 20.27
C GLN A 83 10.00 -43.47 19.25
N THR A 84 9.54 -43.69 18.04
CA THR A 84 9.62 -42.74 16.96
C THR A 84 8.20 -42.42 16.45
N LEU A 85 7.90 -41.14 16.29
CA LEU A 85 6.69 -40.67 15.62
C LEU A 85 7.04 -40.07 14.29
N THR A 86 6.17 -40.26 13.31
CA THR A 86 6.35 -39.72 11.97
C THR A 86 5.12 -38.89 11.58
N ALA A 87 5.34 -37.75 10.97
CA ALA A 87 4.28 -36.92 10.40
C ALA A 87 4.74 -36.32 9.07
N LEU A 88 3.79 -36.03 8.22
CA LEU A 88 4.04 -35.42 6.92
C LEU A 88 3.49 -33.99 6.90
N ALA A 89 4.21 -33.09 6.28
CA ALA A 89 3.78 -31.71 6.12
C ALA A 89 4.28 -31.13 4.81
N THR A 90 3.54 -30.18 4.29
CA THR A 90 3.92 -29.43 3.10
C THR A 90 3.97 -27.95 3.46
N THR A 91 5.08 -27.29 3.15
CA THR A 91 5.17 -25.86 3.34
C THR A 91 4.35 -25.13 2.28
N GLU A 92 3.88 -23.94 2.61
CA GLU A 92 3.15 -23.10 1.65
C GLU A 92 4.08 -22.61 0.54
N ALA A 93 3.51 -22.29 -0.61
CA ALA A 93 4.24 -21.61 -1.67
C ALA A 93 4.64 -20.21 -1.21
N GLU A 94 5.74 -19.68 -1.78
CA GLU A 94 6.09 -18.29 -1.56
C GLU A 94 5.01 -17.39 -2.15
N PRO A 95 4.58 -16.35 -1.40
CA PRO A 95 3.61 -15.43 -1.94
C PRO A 95 4.21 -14.67 -3.11
N GLN A 96 3.49 -14.61 -4.23
CA GLN A 96 3.93 -13.91 -5.43
C GLN A 96 2.80 -13.10 -6.04
N LEU A 97 3.16 -11.92 -6.53
CA LEU A 97 2.29 -11.09 -7.34
C LEU A 97 2.54 -11.42 -8.82
N GLY A 98 1.53 -11.25 -9.65
CA GLY A 98 1.63 -11.48 -11.08
C GLY A 98 1.99 -10.21 -11.83
N THR A 99 0.97 -9.50 -12.30
CA THR A 99 1.10 -8.29 -13.11
C THR A 99 0.36 -7.12 -12.50
N LEU A 100 0.81 -5.92 -12.80
CA LEU A 100 0.20 -4.67 -12.37
C LEU A 100 -0.24 -3.90 -13.62
N THR A 101 -1.51 -3.51 -13.66
CA THR A 101 -2.10 -2.81 -14.81
C THR A 101 -2.74 -1.51 -14.37
N LEU A 102 -2.51 -0.47 -15.16
CA LEU A 102 -3.06 0.86 -14.94
C LEU A 102 -4.09 1.16 -16.03
N THR A 103 -5.26 1.66 -15.63
CA THR A 103 -6.34 2.02 -16.55
C THR A 103 -7.02 3.30 -16.11
N ASN A 104 -7.82 3.89 -17.02
CA ASN A 104 -8.64 5.08 -16.76
C ASN A 104 -7.83 6.22 -16.13
N VAL A 105 -6.68 6.52 -16.72
CA VAL A 105 -5.84 7.64 -16.27
C VAL A 105 -6.56 8.95 -16.59
N THR A 106 -6.68 9.80 -15.58
CA THR A 106 -7.24 11.14 -15.68
C THR A 106 -6.21 12.17 -15.16
N PRO A 107 -6.51 13.46 -15.16
CA PRO A 107 -5.59 14.44 -14.59
C PRO A 107 -5.32 14.27 -13.10
N ASP A 108 -6.23 13.64 -12.34
CA ASP A 108 -6.12 13.55 -10.88
C ASP A 108 -6.29 12.15 -10.32
N SER A 109 -6.42 11.13 -11.18
CA SER A 109 -6.68 9.76 -10.74
C SER A 109 -6.27 8.71 -11.77
N PHE A 110 -6.20 7.47 -11.33
CA PHE A 110 -6.11 6.29 -12.18
C PHE A 110 -6.66 5.07 -11.44
N ASN A 111 -6.98 4.03 -12.20
CA ASN A 111 -7.35 2.73 -11.65
C ASN A 111 -6.15 1.79 -11.72
N LEU A 112 -5.90 1.10 -10.62
CA LEU A 112 -4.84 0.13 -10.49
C LEU A 112 -5.46 -1.25 -10.34
N SER A 113 -4.97 -2.23 -11.10
CA SER A 113 -5.37 -3.62 -10.94
C SER A 113 -4.16 -4.52 -10.93
N TRP A 114 -4.25 -5.64 -10.21
CA TRP A 114 -3.14 -6.57 -10.09
C TRP A 114 -3.63 -7.99 -10.02
N THR A 115 -2.74 -8.90 -10.35
CA THR A 115 -2.96 -10.34 -10.24
C THR A 115 -2.00 -10.94 -9.23
N THR A 116 -2.36 -12.10 -8.72
CA THR A 116 -1.52 -12.89 -7.82
C THR A 116 -1.27 -14.26 -8.43
N ARG A 117 -0.11 -14.85 -8.15
CA ARG A 117 0.20 -16.21 -8.58
C ARG A 117 0.04 -17.21 -7.46
N ASP A 118 0.56 -16.87 -6.30
CA ASP A 118 0.49 -17.70 -5.10
C ASP A 118 0.04 -16.82 -3.93
N GLY A 119 -0.70 -17.40 -3.02
CA GLY A 119 -1.26 -16.77 -1.84
C GLY A 119 -1.68 -17.83 -0.86
N PRO A 120 -2.59 -17.53 0.08
CA PRO A 120 -3.45 -16.36 0.19
C PRO A 120 -2.79 -15.13 0.78
N PHE A 121 -3.43 -13.97 0.60
CA PHE A 121 -2.95 -12.69 1.12
C PHE A 121 -3.92 -12.14 2.19
N ALA A 122 -3.34 -11.52 3.22
CA ALA A 122 -4.10 -10.79 4.23
C ALA A 122 -4.41 -9.38 3.76
N THR A 123 -3.41 -8.69 3.23
CA THR A 123 -3.51 -7.29 2.79
C THR A 123 -2.57 -7.02 1.63
N PHE A 124 -2.85 -5.91 0.93
CA PHE A 124 -1.92 -5.29 -0.01
C PHE A 124 -1.67 -3.86 0.42
N VAL A 125 -0.43 -3.41 0.29
CA VAL A 125 -0.03 -2.03 0.56
C VAL A 125 0.44 -1.40 -0.73
N ILE A 126 -0.18 -0.29 -1.10
CA ILE A 126 0.11 0.44 -2.32
C ILE A 126 0.76 1.77 -1.94
N HIS A 127 1.94 2.03 -2.47
CA HIS A 127 2.64 3.31 -2.32
C HIS A 127 2.58 4.04 -3.65
N VAL A 128 2.18 5.29 -3.61
CA VAL A 128 2.12 6.19 -4.77
C VAL A 128 2.92 7.44 -4.43
N ARG A 129 3.98 7.68 -5.17
CA ARG A 129 4.88 8.81 -4.94
C ARG A 129 5.12 9.57 -6.23
N ASP A 130 5.10 10.91 -6.20
CA ASP A 130 5.51 11.65 -7.37
C ASP A 130 7.00 11.43 -7.65
N SER A 131 7.36 11.32 -8.93
CA SER A 131 8.71 10.95 -9.35
C SER A 131 9.78 11.95 -8.97
N HIS A 132 9.40 13.18 -8.67
CA HIS A 132 10.31 14.25 -8.21
C HIS A 132 10.36 14.37 -6.69
N ALA A 133 9.55 13.59 -5.96
CA ALA A 133 9.48 13.58 -4.51
C ALA A 133 9.19 14.96 -3.90
N GLU A 134 8.43 15.80 -4.60
CA GLU A 134 8.06 17.15 -4.15
C GLU A 134 6.86 17.17 -3.21
N HIS A 135 6.08 16.10 -3.17
CA HIS A 135 4.86 15.98 -2.37
C HIS A 135 4.94 14.73 -1.49
N GLU A 136 4.15 14.69 -0.44
CA GLU A 136 4.06 13.53 0.41
C GLU A 136 3.50 12.32 -0.35
N PRO A 137 4.10 11.14 -0.19
CA PRO A 137 3.60 9.94 -0.83
C PRO A 137 2.27 9.50 -0.21
N GLN A 138 1.41 8.90 -1.03
CA GLN A 138 0.19 8.26 -0.57
C GLN A 138 0.47 6.80 -0.26
N GLU A 139 -0.12 6.30 0.81
CA GLU A 139 -0.10 4.89 1.16
C GLU A 139 -1.53 4.41 1.35
N LEU A 140 -1.89 3.33 0.67
CA LEU A 140 -3.21 2.73 0.75
C LEU A 140 -3.08 1.26 1.09
N THR A 141 -3.78 0.83 2.14
CA THR A 141 -3.86 -0.58 2.53
C THR A 141 -5.22 -1.12 2.15
N VAL A 142 -5.25 -2.22 1.41
CA VAL A 142 -6.50 -2.86 0.96
C VAL A 142 -6.55 -4.32 1.42
N PRO A 143 -7.75 -4.91 1.58
CA PRO A 143 -7.89 -6.31 1.98
C PRO A 143 -7.26 -7.28 0.98
N GLY A 144 -6.88 -8.47 1.46
CA GLY A 144 -6.25 -9.51 0.64
C GLY A 144 -7.11 -10.08 -0.49
N GLY A 145 -8.42 -9.87 -0.44
CA GLY A 145 -9.33 -10.22 -1.53
C GLY A 145 -9.41 -9.17 -2.63
N ALA A 146 -8.87 -7.97 -2.41
CA ALA A 146 -8.89 -6.90 -3.41
C ALA A 146 -7.93 -7.18 -4.56
N ARG A 147 -8.33 -6.82 -5.78
CA ARG A 147 -7.50 -6.94 -6.99
C ARG A 147 -7.47 -5.64 -7.78
N SER A 148 -8.11 -4.61 -7.26
CA SER A 148 -8.13 -3.29 -7.87
C SER A 148 -8.28 -2.21 -6.82
N ALA A 149 -7.82 -1.01 -7.15
CA ALA A 149 -7.99 0.17 -6.32
C ALA A 149 -8.01 1.41 -7.22
N ARG A 150 -8.76 2.42 -6.80
CA ARG A 150 -8.73 3.73 -7.45
C ARG A 150 -7.85 4.67 -6.64
N ILE A 151 -6.88 5.27 -7.29
CA ILE A 151 -6.01 6.27 -6.69
C ILE A 151 -6.45 7.64 -7.18
N SER A 152 -6.72 8.55 -6.26
CA SER A 152 -7.22 9.90 -6.55
C SER A 152 -6.44 10.95 -5.78
N GLY A 153 -6.82 12.23 -5.95
CA GLY A 153 -6.13 13.33 -5.28
C GLY A 153 -4.74 13.62 -5.85
N LEU A 154 -4.49 13.22 -7.09
CA LEU A 154 -3.22 13.40 -7.76
C LEU A 154 -3.16 14.78 -8.47
N LEU A 155 -1.95 15.18 -8.82
CA LEU A 155 -1.70 16.38 -9.60
C LEU A 155 -1.76 16.08 -11.09
N ASP A 156 -2.20 17.05 -11.88
CA ASP A 156 -2.24 16.90 -13.32
C ASP A 156 -0.84 16.90 -13.95
N TYR A 157 -0.70 16.23 -15.07
CA TYR A 157 0.54 16.12 -15.84
C TYR A 157 1.76 15.88 -14.98
N THR A 158 1.64 14.92 -14.06
CA THR A 158 2.67 14.59 -13.09
C THR A 158 2.97 13.10 -13.15
N GLY A 159 4.26 12.74 -13.12
CA GLY A 159 4.70 11.35 -13.09
C GLY A 159 4.64 10.78 -11.68
N TYR A 160 4.11 9.57 -11.55
CA TYR A 160 4.03 8.85 -10.28
C TYR A 160 4.66 7.48 -10.37
N ASP A 161 5.45 7.15 -9.36
CA ASP A 161 5.98 5.82 -9.15
C ASP A 161 5.06 5.05 -8.21
N ILE A 162 4.66 3.88 -8.63
CA ILE A 162 3.72 3.02 -7.91
C ILE A 162 4.44 1.76 -7.48
N ASN A 163 4.19 1.35 -6.24
CA ASN A 163 4.74 0.15 -5.65
C ASN A 163 3.63 -0.58 -4.91
N ILE A 164 3.45 -1.87 -5.19
CA ILE A 164 2.49 -2.70 -4.47
C ILE A 164 3.20 -3.90 -3.87
N LYS A 165 2.92 -4.18 -2.60
CA LYS A 165 3.37 -5.37 -1.87
C LYS A 165 2.18 -6.11 -1.30
N GLY A 166 2.21 -7.44 -1.37
CA GLY A 166 1.26 -8.29 -0.68
C GLY A 166 1.85 -8.82 0.61
N THR A 167 1.00 -9.01 1.61
CA THR A 167 1.36 -9.59 2.90
C THR A 167 0.43 -10.76 3.20
N THR A 168 1.00 -11.92 3.55
CA THR A 168 0.22 -13.09 3.97
C THR A 168 -0.23 -12.97 5.41
N ASN A 169 -1.14 -13.87 5.85
CA ASN A 169 -1.60 -13.94 7.23
C ASN A 169 -0.45 -14.24 8.21
N ALA A 170 0.61 -14.87 7.74
CA ALA A 170 1.81 -15.16 8.53
C ALA A 170 2.79 -13.97 8.59
N GLY A 171 2.48 -12.86 7.94
CA GLY A 171 3.34 -11.67 7.92
C GLY A 171 4.45 -11.70 6.88
N VAL A 172 4.43 -12.65 5.95
CA VAL A 172 5.44 -12.74 4.88
C VAL A 172 5.08 -11.76 3.76
N HIS A 173 6.04 -10.95 3.34
CA HIS A 173 5.88 -9.96 2.28
C HIS A 173 6.34 -10.49 0.93
N THR A 174 5.67 -10.06 -0.13
CA THR A 174 6.11 -10.34 -1.49
C THR A 174 7.21 -9.39 -1.93
N GLU A 175 7.91 -9.75 -3.02
CA GLU A 175 8.64 -8.76 -3.80
C GLU A 175 7.65 -7.73 -4.36
N PRO A 176 8.01 -6.45 -4.38
CA PRO A 176 7.11 -5.42 -4.86
C PRO A 176 6.96 -5.47 -6.38
N LEU A 177 5.74 -5.21 -6.86
CA LEU A 177 5.53 -4.83 -8.25
C LEU A 177 5.60 -3.32 -8.34
N THR A 178 6.26 -2.83 -9.38
CA THR A 178 6.42 -1.39 -9.62
C THR A 178 5.84 -1.01 -10.97
N ALA A 179 5.38 0.23 -11.07
CA ALA A 179 4.90 0.80 -12.32
C ALA A 179 5.09 2.32 -12.28
N PHE A 180 5.07 2.92 -13.46
CA PHE A 180 5.10 4.37 -13.62
C PHE A 180 3.85 4.80 -14.38
N VAL A 181 3.28 5.94 -13.98
CA VAL A 181 2.15 6.55 -14.68
C VAL A 181 2.34 8.06 -14.74
N MET A 182 1.91 8.63 -15.86
CA MET A 182 1.82 10.07 -16.03
C MET A 182 0.35 10.45 -16.07
N THR A 183 -0.10 11.30 -15.16
CA THR A 183 -1.48 11.80 -15.20
C THR A 183 -1.69 12.67 -16.43
N GLU A 184 -2.95 12.76 -16.88
CA GLU A 184 -3.28 13.59 -18.02
C GLU A 184 -3.11 15.08 -17.68
N ALA A 185 -2.81 15.87 -18.71
CA ALA A 185 -2.73 17.32 -18.57
C ALA A 185 -4.12 17.93 -18.52
N MET A 186 -4.29 18.95 -17.68
CA MET A 186 -5.42 19.86 -17.75
C MET A 186 -5.19 20.88 -18.85
N PRO A 187 -6.27 21.47 -19.41
CA PRO A 187 -6.11 22.59 -20.33
C PRO A 187 -5.29 23.72 -19.70
N PRO A 188 -4.47 24.45 -20.48
CA PRO A 188 -3.67 25.51 -19.93
C PRO A 188 -4.53 26.66 -19.37
N LEU A 189 -4.18 27.09 -18.17
CA LEU A 189 -4.76 28.24 -17.50
C LEU A 189 -3.58 29.13 -17.08
N GLU A 190 -3.52 30.36 -17.63
CA GLU A 190 -2.31 31.18 -17.55
C GLU A 190 -2.64 32.65 -17.29
N ASN A 191 -1.59 33.40 -16.93
CA ASN A 191 -1.58 34.84 -16.86
C ASN A 191 -2.69 35.46 -16.00
N LEU A 192 -2.79 34.97 -14.74
CA LEU A 192 -3.65 35.63 -13.77
C LEU A 192 -3.03 36.99 -13.42
N THR A 193 -3.71 38.08 -13.81
CA THR A 193 -3.24 39.44 -13.64
C THR A 193 -4.27 40.32 -12.94
N VAL A 194 -3.78 41.36 -12.30
CA VAL A 194 -4.61 42.34 -11.59
C VAL A 194 -4.51 43.67 -12.33
N SER A 195 -5.66 44.33 -12.49
CA SER A 195 -5.76 45.64 -13.12
C SER A 195 -6.81 46.48 -12.42
N ASP A 196 -6.88 47.80 -12.79
CA ASP A 196 -7.89 48.73 -12.29
C ASP A 196 -8.02 48.75 -10.76
N ILE A 197 -6.88 48.75 -10.06
CA ILE A 197 -6.85 48.82 -8.61
C ILE A 197 -7.39 50.17 -8.14
N ASN A 198 -8.38 50.12 -7.23
CA ASN A 198 -8.89 51.29 -6.54
C ASN A 198 -9.04 51.03 -5.04
N PRO A 199 -9.42 51.97 -4.20
CA PRO A 199 -9.50 51.75 -2.76
C PRO A 199 -10.48 50.66 -2.31
N TYR A 200 -11.40 50.24 -3.17
CA TYR A 200 -12.46 49.29 -2.79
C TYR A 200 -12.50 48.03 -3.65
N GLY A 201 -11.56 47.87 -4.59
CA GLY A 201 -11.54 46.68 -5.42
C GLY A 201 -10.49 46.72 -6.51
N PHE A 202 -10.54 45.71 -7.35
CA PHE A 202 -9.68 45.54 -8.51
C PHE A 202 -10.28 44.52 -9.47
N THR A 203 -9.72 44.44 -10.67
CA THR A 203 -10.15 43.46 -11.67
C THR A 203 -9.06 42.37 -11.80
N VAL A 204 -9.46 41.12 -11.78
CA VAL A 204 -8.59 40.01 -12.10
C VAL A 204 -8.94 39.48 -13.49
N SER A 205 -7.91 39.10 -14.25
CA SER A 205 -8.06 38.63 -15.62
C SER A 205 -7.13 37.41 -15.82
N TRP A 206 -7.52 36.51 -16.70
CA TRP A 206 -6.74 35.32 -17.00
C TRP A 206 -6.91 34.91 -18.46
N MET A 207 -6.04 34.01 -18.91
CA MET A 207 -6.05 33.45 -20.24
C MET A 207 -6.34 31.97 -20.23
N ALA A 208 -7.20 31.53 -21.12
CA ALA A 208 -7.51 30.13 -21.36
C ALA A 208 -8.03 29.98 -22.80
N SER A 209 -7.89 28.79 -23.38
CA SER A 209 -8.45 28.49 -24.69
C SER A 209 -9.97 28.53 -24.66
N GLU A 210 -10.57 28.87 -25.78
CA GLU A 210 -12.03 28.88 -25.92
C GLU A 210 -12.59 27.49 -25.71
N ASN A 211 -13.67 27.40 -24.94
CA ASN A 211 -14.37 26.16 -24.61
C ASN A 211 -13.51 25.09 -23.88
N ALA A 212 -12.35 25.46 -23.36
CA ALA A 212 -11.48 24.52 -22.65
C ALA A 212 -11.99 24.20 -21.26
N PHE A 213 -12.67 25.11 -20.58
CA PHE A 213 -13.16 24.95 -19.22
C PHE A 213 -14.68 25.08 -19.14
N ASP A 214 -15.27 24.29 -18.25
CA ASP A 214 -16.70 24.37 -17.98
C ASP A 214 -17.01 25.50 -17.00
N ASN A 215 -16.18 25.68 -16.00
CA ASN A 215 -16.33 26.68 -14.94
C ASN A 215 -14.98 27.19 -14.45
N PHE A 216 -15.00 28.34 -13.78
CA PHE A 216 -13.89 28.85 -12.99
C PHE A 216 -14.35 29.14 -11.57
N LEU A 217 -13.46 29.00 -10.62
CA LEU A 217 -13.65 29.42 -9.23
C LEU A 217 -12.56 30.41 -8.85
N VAL A 218 -12.98 31.59 -8.41
CA VAL A 218 -12.08 32.61 -7.88
C VAL A 218 -12.26 32.67 -6.38
N VAL A 219 -11.18 32.49 -5.63
CA VAL A 219 -11.17 32.60 -4.17
C VAL A 219 -10.32 33.81 -3.77
N VAL A 220 -10.91 34.71 -2.99
CA VAL A 220 -10.25 35.94 -2.55
C VAL A 220 -10.13 35.90 -1.02
N VAL A 221 -8.91 35.98 -0.54
CA VAL A 221 -8.58 35.93 0.90
C VAL A 221 -7.73 37.16 1.24
N ASP A 222 -8.05 37.82 2.35
CA ASP A 222 -7.16 38.89 2.85
C ASP A 222 -5.84 38.27 3.32
N SER A 223 -4.72 38.95 3.07
CA SER A 223 -3.38 38.42 3.38
C SER A 223 -3.16 38.16 4.86
N GLY A 224 -3.88 38.85 5.76
CA GLY A 224 -3.84 38.62 7.18
C GLY A 224 -4.75 37.50 7.67
N LYS A 225 -5.58 36.95 6.79
CA LYS A 225 -6.55 35.89 7.10
C LYS A 225 -7.51 36.24 8.24
N LEU A 226 -7.90 37.51 8.33
CA LEU A 226 -8.81 38.02 9.36
C LEU A 226 -10.28 37.96 8.93
N LEU A 227 -10.53 37.90 7.62
CA LEU A 227 -11.87 37.87 7.03
C LEU A 227 -12.15 36.49 6.44
N ASP A 228 -13.43 36.15 6.32
CA ASP A 228 -13.83 34.93 5.65
C ASP A 228 -13.47 35.00 4.15
N PRO A 229 -13.00 33.88 3.56
CA PRO A 229 -12.74 33.83 2.11
C PRO A 229 -14.01 34.12 1.31
N GLN A 230 -13.86 34.86 0.22
CA GLN A 230 -14.94 35.08 -0.74
C GLN A 230 -14.73 34.16 -1.94
N GLU A 231 -15.79 33.49 -2.36
CA GLU A 231 -15.74 32.55 -3.48
C GLU A 231 -16.71 33.00 -4.58
N PHE A 232 -16.23 32.93 -5.83
CA PHE A 232 -16.99 33.31 -7.00
C PHE A 232 -16.93 32.19 -8.03
N LEU A 233 -18.07 31.55 -8.27
CA LEU A 233 -18.19 30.54 -9.33
C LEU A 233 -18.59 31.21 -10.61
N LEU A 234 -17.77 31.07 -11.67
CA LEU A 234 -17.91 31.72 -12.94
C LEU A 234 -18.14 30.70 -14.06
N THR A 235 -18.70 31.16 -15.17
CA THR A 235 -18.84 30.32 -16.36
C THR A 235 -17.51 30.14 -17.08
N GLY A 236 -17.40 29.06 -17.87
CA GLY A 236 -16.17 28.78 -18.63
C GLY A 236 -15.85 29.78 -19.73
N ALA A 237 -16.79 30.67 -20.08
CA ALA A 237 -16.59 31.74 -21.06
C ALA A 237 -15.98 33.00 -20.46
N GLN A 238 -16.03 33.18 -19.14
CA GLN A 238 -15.51 34.38 -18.47
C GLN A 238 -13.98 34.35 -18.41
N ARG A 239 -13.36 35.54 -18.58
CA ARG A 239 -11.91 35.72 -18.56
C ARG A 239 -11.49 36.84 -17.62
N GLN A 240 -12.45 37.41 -16.90
CA GLN A 240 -12.19 38.46 -15.92
C GLN A 240 -13.29 38.50 -14.88
N LEU A 241 -12.94 39.06 -13.73
CA LEU A 241 -13.86 39.30 -12.63
C LEU A 241 -13.51 40.63 -11.96
N LYS A 242 -14.51 41.52 -11.88
CA LYS A 242 -14.37 42.79 -11.17
C LYS A 242 -14.77 42.61 -9.73
N LEU A 243 -13.83 42.76 -8.82
CA LEU A 243 -14.06 42.68 -7.38
C LEU A 243 -14.39 44.05 -6.81
N LYS A 244 -15.43 44.11 -5.99
CA LYS A 244 -15.94 45.31 -5.34
C LYS A 244 -16.16 45.10 -3.87
N GLY A 245 -16.30 46.15 -3.09
CA GLY A 245 -16.63 46.05 -1.68
C GLY A 245 -15.49 45.52 -0.81
N LEU A 246 -14.26 45.60 -1.28
CA LEU A 246 -13.10 45.22 -0.52
C LEU A 246 -12.69 46.34 0.44
N ILE A 247 -11.92 45.97 1.47
CA ILE A 247 -11.44 46.93 2.46
C ILE A 247 -10.21 47.64 1.91
N THR A 248 -10.15 48.97 2.08
CA THR A 248 -9.06 49.80 1.65
C THR A 248 -7.77 49.55 2.40
N GLY A 249 -6.64 49.57 1.70
CA GLY A 249 -5.31 49.47 2.30
C GLY A 249 -4.94 48.08 2.77
N ILE A 250 -5.65 47.04 2.31
CA ILE A 250 -5.42 45.67 2.69
C ILE A 250 -4.88 44.89 1.48
N GLY A 251 -3.93 43.95 1.76
CA GLY A 251 -3.48 42.99 0.79
C GLY A 251 -4.46 41.83 0.67
N TYR A 252 -4.72 41.41 -0.58
CA TYR A 252 -5.56 40.25 -0.87
C TYR A 252 -4.79 39.25 -1.72
N GLU A 253 -4.96 37.98 -1.39
CA GLU A 253 -4.50 36.85 -2.21
C GLU A 253 -5.68 36.34 -3.04
N VAL A 254 -5.47 36.20 -4.34
CA VAL A 254 -6.47 35.68 -5.28
C VAL A 254 -6.00 34.36 -5.82
N MET A 255 -6.85 33.35 -5.75
CA MET A 255 -6.61 32.04 -6.32
C MET A 255 -7.64 31.75 -7.39
N LEU A 256 -7.19 31.24 -8.54
CA LEU A 256 -8.05 30.89 -9.66
C LEU A 256 -7.93 29.39 -9.94
N TYR A 257 -9.06 28.72 -9.95
CA TYR A 257 -9.19 27.30 -10.31
C TYR A 257 -10.01 27.16 -11.59
N GLY A 258 -9.58 26.29 -12.50
CA GLY A 258 -10.37 25.91 -13.66
C GLY A 258 -10.93 24.51 -13.51
N PHE A 259 -12.14 24.29 -13.99
CA PHE A 259 -12.79 22.98 -13.97
C PHE A 259 -13.10 22.53 -15.40
N ALA A 260 -12.63 21.34 -15.76
CA ALA A 260 -12.89 20.73 -17.05
C ALA A 260 -13.17 19.23 -16.86
N LYS A 261 -14.31 18.79 -17.40
CA LYS A 261 -14.75 17.37 -17.34
C LYS A 261 -14.74 16.80 -15.93
N GLY A 262 -15.14 17.61 -14.93
CA GLY A 262 -15.19 17.18 -13.54
C GLY A 262 -13.85 17.22 -12.81
N HIS A 263 -12.79 17.70 -13.43
CA HIS A 263 -11.46 17.79 -12.83
C HIS A 263 -11.08 19.26 -12.60
N GLN A 264 -10.27 19.49 -11.57
CA GLN A 264 -9.86 20.82 -11.14
C GLN A 264 -8.37 21.02 -11.42
N THR A 265 -7.99 22.20 -11.93
CA THR A 265 -6.59 22.59 -12.11
C THR A 265 -5.94 22.91 -10.76
N LYS A 266 -4.61 22.97 -10.77
CA LYS A 266 -3.87 23.66 -9.71
C LYS A 266 -4.26 25.14 -9.72
N PRO A 267 -4.30 25.80 -8.55
CA PRO A 267 -4.63 27.22 -8.52
C PRO A 267 -3.52 28.08 -9.13
N LEU A 268 -3.90 29.07 -9.91
CA LEU A 268 -3.06 30.23 -10.16
C LEU A 268 -3.25 31.22 -9.00
N ARG A 269 -2.19 31.89 -8.61
CA ARG A 269 -2.18 32.80 -7.46
C ARG A 269 -1.65 34.17 -7.89
N THR A 270 -2.26 35.20 -7.33
CA THR A 270 -1.75 36.57 -7.43
C THR A 270 -2.12 37.34 -6.18
N VAL A 271 -1.46 38.47 -5.96
CA VAL A 271 -1.66 39.32 -4.78
C VAL A 271 -1.94 40.74 -5.26
N ALA A 272 -2.87 41.41 -4.60
CA ALA A 272 -3.18 42.80 -4.85
C ALA A 272 -3.40 43.55 -3.53
N VAL A 273 -3.03 44.83 -3.51
CA VAL A 273 -3.28 45.73 -2.38
C VAL A 273 -4.20 46.83 -2.85
N THR A 274 -5.34 46.97 -2.16
CA THR A 274 -6.32 48.03 -2.42
C THR A 274 -5.83 49.41 -2.01
#